data_eef25273f8e72a2a36c1337ec74e580f
#
_entry.id   eef25273f8e72a2a36c1337ec74e580f
#
_cell.length_a   1.000
_cell.length_b   1.000
_cell.length_c   1.000
_cell.angle_alpha   90.00
_cell.angle_beta   90.00
_cell.angle_gamma   90.00
#
_symmetry.space_group_name_H-M   'P 1'
#
loop_
_entity.id
_entity.type
_entity.pdbx_description
1 polymer ?
#
loop_
_entity_poly.entity_id
_entity_poly.type
_entity_poly.pdbx_seq_one_letter_code
_entity_poly.pdbx_strand_id
1 'polypeptide(L)'
;MAKCKLCGKEVDKNTAFKLSTRTYCCSEEELNKHNELANLVKIGREALFSLFNSKLTTGNIIFLNSAIKEIIIRHSEERFMLLADRCKLELKDNKLFNELDQSNKVKYLVAVMNNKMESIKSVVKTIEVCYNDIDEIKKIIPNNKTNISFMFEKYGE
;
A
#
# COMPACT_ATOMS: atom_id res chain seq x y z
N MET A 1 -29.81 20.25 5.76
CA MET A 1 -29.25 18.99 5.22
C MET A 1 -27.80 19.20 4.80
N ALA A 2 -26.97 18.15 4.84
CA ALA A 2 -25.63 18.12 4.31
C ALA A 2 -25.48 16.92 3.37
N LYS A 3 -24.34 16.80 2.68
CA LYS A 3 -24.04 15.59 1.91
C LYS A 3 -22.92 14.79 2.62
N CYS A 4 -23.09 13.48 2.67
CA CYS A 4 -22.00 12.59 3.11
C CYS A 4 -20.79 12.80 2.20
N LYS A 5 -19.62 13.02 2.81
CA LYS A 5 -18.37 13.26 2.07
C LYS A 5 -17.88 12.05 1.30
N LEU A 6 -18.27 10.85 1.73
CA LEU A 6 -17.77 9.59 1.20
C LEU A 6 -18.67 9.04 0.07
N CYS A 7 -19.99 8.97 0.30
CA CYS A 7 -20.92 8.38 -0.68
C CYS A 7 -21.86 9.38 -1.36
N GLY A 8 -21.84 10.67 -0.98
CA GLY A 8 -22.66 11.72 -1.58
C GLY A 8 -24.14 11.74 -1.14
N LYS A 9 -24.62 10.78 -0.35
CA LYS A 9 -26.01 10.74 0.15
C LYS A 9 -26.30 11.95 1.03
N GLU A 10 -27.54 12.43 0.97
CA GLU A 10 -28.02 13.47 1.89
C GLU A 10 -28.11 12.95 3.30
N VAL A 11 -27.68 13.76 4.27
CA VAL A 11 -27.64 13.42 5.68
C VAL A 11 -28.15 14.59 6.52
N ASP A 12 -28.82 14.29 7.63
CA ASP A 12 -29.15 15.28 8.63
C ASP A 12 -27.91 15.60 9.47
N LYS A 13 -27.56 16.88 9.58
CA LYS A 13 -26.39 17.36 10.34
C LYS A 13 -26.44 17.00 11.82
N ASN A 14 -27.65 16.78 12.39
CA ASN A 14 -27.84 16.48 13.80
C ASN A 14 -27.57 15.02 14.12
N THR A 15 -27.81 14.11 13.16
CA THR A 15 -27.69 12.66 13.33
C THR A 15 -26.46 12.08 12.60
N ALA A 16 -25.86 12.84 11.67
CA ALA A 16 -24.71 12.40 10.90
C ALA A 16 -23.41 12.40 11.71
N PHE A 17 -22.52 11.46 11.39
CA PHE A 17 -21.20 11.38 12.00
C PHE A 17 -20.28 12.48 11.45
N LYS A 18 -19.58 13.18 12.32
CA LYS A 18 -18.67 14.28 11.94
C LYS A 18 -17.29 13.75 11.58
N LEU A 19 -16.85 14.02 10.35
CA LEU A 19 -15.46 13.85 9.91
C LEU A 19 -14.60 15.05 10.30
N SER A 20 -15.17 16.24 10.21
CA SER A 20 -14.53 17.51 10.59
C SER A 20 -15.61 18.55 10.89
N THR A 21 -15.21 19.80 11.18
CA THR A 21 -16.12 20.92 11.53
C THR A 21 -17.25 21.12 10.51
N ARG A 22 -17.01 20.78 9.22
CA ARG A 22 -17.98 21.03 8.13
C ARG A 22 -18.27 19.80 7.27
N THR A 23 -17.75 18.62 7.62
CA THR A 23 -17.90 17.40 6.83
C THR A 23 -18.54 16.29 7.63
N TYR A 24 -19.43 15.56 7.00
CA TYR A 24 -20.28 14.55 7.62
C TYR A 24 -20.22 13.23 6.87
N CYS A 25 -20.40 12.11 7.62
CA CYS A 25 -20.61 10.76 7.11
C CYS A 25 -22.01 10.25 7.44
N CYS A 26 -22.55 9.38 6.61
CA CYS A 26 -23.89 8.82 6.82
C CYS A 26 -23.92 7.65 7.80
N SER A 27 -22.81 6.97 8.07
CA SER A 27 -22.73 5.86 9.00
C SER A 27 -21.38 5.82 9.73
N GLU A 28 -21.37 5.15 10.88
CA GLU A 28 -20.15 4.89 11.66
C GLU A 28 -19.19 3.96 10.92
N GLU A 29 -19.71 2.99 10.19
CA GLU A 29 -18.91 2.08 9.37
C GLU A 29 -18.13 2.84 8.29
N GLU A 30 -18.76 3.78 7.59
CA GLU A 30 -18.05 4.61 6.60
C GLU A 30 -17.02 5.54 7.26
N LEU A 31 -17.33 6.07 8.45
CA LEU A 31 -16.37 6.85 9.21
C LEU A 31 -15.13 6.02 9.58
N ASN A 32 -15.34 4.80 10.07
CA ASN A 32 -14.25 3.90 10.44
C ASN A 32 -13.39 3.51 9.22
N LYS A 33 -13.99 3.12 8.11
CA LYS A 33 -13.27 2.84 6.85
C LYS A 33 -12.44 4.05 6.38
N HIS A 34 -12.99 5.25 6.52
CA HIS A 34 -12.25 6.46 6.18
C HIS A 34 -11.04 6.69 7.09
N ASN A 35 -11.23 6.48 8.40
CA ASN A 35 -10.16 6.65 9.40
C ASN A 35 -9.06 5.59 9.22
N GLU A 36 -9.43 4.34 8.96
CA GLU A 36 -8.49 3.26 8.64
C GLU A 36 -7.66 3.62 7.41
N LEU A 37 -8.31 4.00 6.31
CA LEU A 37 -7.60 4.40 5.09
C LEU A 37 -6.68 5.62 5.33
N ALA A 38 -7.11 6.60 6.12
CA ALA A 38 -6.29 7.75 6.46
C ALA A 38 -5.05 7.34 7.29
N ASN A 39 -5.20 6.38 8.19
CA ASN A 39 -4.10 5.82 8.96
C ASN A 39 -3.12 5.04 8.07
N LEU A 40 -3.62 4.20 7.17
CA LEU A 40 -2.80 3.45 6.20
C LEU A 40 -1.98 4.40 5.30
N VAL A 41 -2.61 5.47 4.81
CA VAL A 41 -1.90 6.51 4.03
C VAL A 41 -0.81 7.19 4.86
N LYS A 42 -1.06 7.44 6.15
CA LYS A 42 -0.05 8.00 7.06
C LYS A 42 1.13 7.06 7.24
N ILE A 43 0.88 5.80 7.53
CA ILE A 43 1.91 4.74 7.67
C ILE A 43 2.72 4.63 6.37
N GLY A 44 2.04 4.55 5.22
CA GLY A 44 2.67 4.47 3.91
C GLY A 44 3.57 5.67 3.60
N ARG A 45 3.14 6.88 3.96
CA ARG A 45 3.98 8.07 3.83
C ARG A 45 5.21 8.01 4.74
N GLU A 46 5.03 7.59 6.00
CA GLU A 46 6.13 7.46 6.96
C GLU A 46 7.17 6.44 6.48
N ALA A 47 6.73 5.35 5.86
CA ALA A 47 7.62 4.37 5.23
C ALA A 47 8.51 4.97 4.15
N LEU A 48 8.05 5.99 3.42
CA LEU A 48 8.80 6.68 2.36
C LEU A 48 9.60 7.89 2.84
N PHE A 49 9.44 8.32 4.09
CA PHE A 49 10.09 9.54 4.59
C PHE A 49 11.61 9.50 4.53
N SER A 50 12.23 8.33 4.65
CA SER A 50 13.69 8.17 4.58
C SER A 50 14.30 8.56 3.22
N LEU A 51 13.48 8.72 2.18
CA LEU A 51 13.90 9.20 0.86
C LEU A 51 14.04 10.73 0.78
N PHE A 52 13.60 11.46 1.79
CA PHE A 52 13.60 12.91 1.78
C PHE A 52 14.53 13.46 2.89
N ASN A 53 15.46 14.30 2.51
CA ASN A 53 16.47 14.85 3.43
C ASN A 53 15.91 15.97 4.34
N SER A 54 14.69 16.43 4.11
CA SER A 54 14.05 17.51 4.84
C SER A 54 12.53 17.38 4.85
N LYS A 55 11.86 18.14 5.72
CA LYS A 55 10.40 18.14 5.83
C LYS A 55 9.74 18.53 4.50
N LEU A 56 8.79 17.72 4.07
CA LEU A 56 7.95 18.02 2.91
C LEU A 56 7.03 19.22 3.20
N THR A 57 6.81 20.04 2.20
CA THR A 57 5.79 21.10 2.26
C THR A 57 4.38 20.48 2.30
N THR A 58 3.40 21.25 2.81
CA THR A 58 2.00 20.79 2.87
C THR A 58 1.49 20.36 1.50
N GLY A 59 1.81 21.08 0.43
CA GLY A 59 1.41 20.72 -0.93
C GLY A 59 2.00 19.37 -1.37
N ASN A 60 3.27 19.14 -1.11
CA ASN A 60 3.95 17.88 -1.41
C ASN A 60 3.36 16.70 -0.60
N ILE A 61 3.02 16.93 0.68
CA ILE A 61 2.36 15.94 1.51
C ILE A 61 0.98 15.57 0.95
N ILE A 62 0.18 16.54 0.55
CA ILE A 62 -1.15 16.31 -0.02
C ILE A 62 -1.04 15.49 -1.30
N PHE A 63 -0.12 15.86 -2.19
CA PHE A 63 0.10 15.16 -3.46
C PHE A 63 0.55 13.70 -3.25
N LEU A 64 1.55 13.48 -2.36
CA LEU A 64 2.04 12.15 -2.01
C LEU A 64 0.94 11.30 -1.36
N ASN A 65 0.20 11.85 -0.40
CA ASN A 65 -0.91 11.14 0.25
C ASN A 65 -2.00 10.73 -0.75
N SER A 66 -2.30 11.57 -1.75
CA SER A 66 -3.27 11.25 -2.80
C SER A 66 -2.82 10.05 -3.63
N ALA A 67 -1.55 10.02 -4.04
CA ALA A 67 -0.98 8.90 -4.80
C ALA A 67 -0.95 7.60 -3.98
N ILE A 68 -0.51 7.65 -2.72
CA ILE A 68 -0.51 6.50 -1.80
C ILE A 68 -1.93 5.95 -1.63
N LYS A 69 -2.90 6.84 -1.35
CA LYS A 69 -4.31 6.47 -1.20
C LYS A 69 -4.85 5.76 -2.43
N GLU A 70 -4.55 6.26 -3.61
CA GLU A 70 -5.00 5.68 -4.88
C GLU A 70 -4.43 4.26 -5.08
N ILE A 71 -3.14 4.07 -4.78
CA ILE A 71 -2.48 2.78 -4.88
C ILE A 71 -3.07 1.78 -3.87
N ILE A 72 -3.27 2.18 -2.61
CA ILE A 72 -3.85 1.30 -1.58
C ILE A 72 -5.27 0.87 -1.97
N ILE A 73 -6.11 1.80 -2.45
CA ILE A 73 -7.48 1.48 -2.87
C ILE A 73 -7.50 0.52 -4.06
N ARG A 74 -6.58 0.68 -5.02
CA ARG A 74 -6.56 -0.14 -6.24
C ARG A 74 -5.90 -1.49 -6.07
N HIS A 75 -4.96 -1.62 -5.13
CA HIS A 75 -4.04 -2.77 -5.12
C HIS A 75 -3.87 -3.45 -3.77
N SER A 76 -4.23 -2.87 -2.69
CA SER A 76 -4.09 -3.23 -1.28
C SER A 76 -2.89 -2.58 -0.57
N GLU A 77 -2.93 -2.63 0.77
CA GLU A 77 -1.88 -2.13 1.65
C GLU A 77 -0.58 -2.93 1.50
N GLU A 78 -0.68 -4.25 1.50
CA GLU A 78 0.49 -5.14 1.44
C GLU A 78 1.30 -4.90 0.16
N ARG A 79 0.61 -4.77 -0.97
CA ARG A 79 1.24 -4.46 -2.26
C ARG A 79 1.88 -3.08 -2.26
N PHE A 80 1.24 -2.11 -1.62
CA PHE A 80 1.84 -0.79 -1.46
C PHE A 80 3.10 -0.85 -0.60
N MET A 81 3.11 -1.59 0.51
CA MET A 81 4.30 -1.71 1.37
C MET A 81 5.48 -2.35 0.64
N LEU A 82 5.24 -3.42 -0.14
CA LEU A 82 6.25 -4.01 -1.01
C LEU A 82 6.79 -3.01 -2.05
N LEU A 83 5.91 -2.20 -2.63
CA LEU A 83 6.30 -1.13 -3.54
C LEU A 83 7.16 -0.07 -2.86
N ALA A 84 6.78 0.36 -1.66
CA ALA A 84 7.51 1.35 -0.88
C ALA A 84 8.94 0.88 -0.55
N ASP A 85 9.10 -0.40 -0.18
CA ASP A 85 10.40 -0.98 0.10
C ASP A 85 11.28 -1.06 -1.16
N ARG A 86 10.72 -1.47 -2.30
CA ARG A 86 11.44 -1.44 -3.59
C ARG A 86 11.86 -0.02 -3.99
N CYS A 87 10.97 0.96 -3.84
CA CYS A 87 11.30 2.35 -4.11
C CYS A 87 12.43 2.86 -3.21
N LYS A 88 12.42 2.51 -1.92
CA LYS A 88 13.51 2.86 -0.99
C LYS A 88 14.85 2.29 -1.46
N LEU A 89 14.89 1.01 -1.78
CA LEU A 89 16.13 0.34 -2.23
C LEU A 89 16.70 0.98 -3.49
N GLU A 90 15.87 1.35 -4.45
CA GLU A 90 16.35 1.89 -5.72
C GLU A 90 16.67 3.40 -5.68
N LEU A 91 15.92 4.16 -4.89
CA LEU A 91 16.04 5.62 -4.91
C LEU A 91 17.02 6.14 -3.88
N LYS A 92 17.33 5.39 -2.82
CA LYS A 92 18.24 5.81 -1.75
C LYS A 92 19.60 6.28 -2.28
N ASP A 93 20.19 5.51 -3.19
CA ASP A 93 21.51 5.76 -3.74
C ASP A 93 21.47 6.30 -5.18
N ASN A 94 20.28 6.66 -5.68
CA ASN A 94 20.10 7.20 -7.02
C ASN A 94 20.54 8.67 -7.07
N LYS A 95 21.62 8.95 -7.79
CA LYS A 95 22.19 10.30 -7.91
C LYS A 95 21.19 11.31 -8.47
N LEU A 96 20.51 10.96 -9.57
CA LEU A 96 19.51 11.84 -10.19
C LEU A 96 18.40 12.20 -9.23
N PHE A 97 17.87 11.22 -8.49
CA PHE A 97 16.84 11.46 -7.48
C PHE A 97 17.35 12.38 -6.38
N ASN A 98 18.57 12.16 -5.90
CA ASN A 98 19.15 12.91 -4.80
C ASN A 98 19.45 14.37 -5.15
N GLU A 99 19.70 14.69 -6.41
CA GLU A 99 19.94 16.05 -6.93
C GLU A 99 18.66 16.85 -7.16
N LEU A 100 17.47 16.20 -7.20
CA LEU A 100 16.20 16.88 -7.40
C LEU A 100 15.83 17.74 -6.16
N ASP A 101 15.13 18.86 -6.41
CA ASP A 101 14.42 19.57 -5.36
C ASP A 101 13.25 18.73 -4.80
N GLN A 102 12.74 19.11 -3.63
CA GLN A 102 11.69 18.35 -2.95
C GLN A 102 10.44 18.08 -3.79
N SER A 103 9.98 19.08 -4.53
CA SER A 103 8.75 18.94 -5.33
C SER A 103 8.95 17.95 -6.46
N ASN A 104 10.10 18.01 -7.13
CA ASN A 104 10.46 17.11 -8.19
C ASN A 104 10.77 15.70 -7.66
N LYS A 105 11.38 15.57 -6.47
CA LYS A 105 11.54 14.26 -5.79
C LYS A 105 10.19 13.57 -5.57
N VAL A 106 9.19 14.30 -5.06
CA VAL A 106 7.86 13.71 -4.83
C VAL A 106 7.21 13.29 -6.13
N LYS A 107 7.26 14.12 -7.18
CA LYS A 107 6.72 13.78 -8.51
C LYS A 107 7.42 12.56 -9.11
N TYR A 108 8.75 12.52 -9.03
CA TYR A 108 9.55 11.41 -9.52
C TYR A 108 9.22 10.10 -8.78
N LEU A 109 9.14 10.15 -7.43
CA LEU A 109 8.74 9.00 -6.62
C LEU A 109 7.37 8.49 -7.01
N VAL A 110 6.38 9.37 -7.18
CA VAL A 110 5.02 8.97 -7.60
C VAL A 110 5.03 8.33 -9.00
N ALA A 111 5.80 8.86 -9.93
CA ALA A 111 5.95 8.26 -11.26
C ALA A 111 6.58 6.86 -11.18
N VAL A 112 7.64 6.69 -10.38
CA VAL A 112 8.29 5.39 -10.14
C VAL A 112 7.32 4.40 -9.49
N MET A 113 6.56 4.83 -8.48
CA MET A 113 5.55 3.98 -7.84
C MET A 113 4.51 3.48 -8.84
N ASN A 114 3.96 4.35 -9.67
CA ASN A 114 2.96 3.97 -10.67
C ASN A 114 3.50 2.98 -11.70
N ASN A 115 4.71 3.23 -12.23
CA ASN A 115 5.35 2.34 -13.21
C ASN A 115 5.67 0.95 -12.63
N LYS A 116 6.13 0.91 -11.37
CA LYS A 116 6.50 -0.36 -10.71
C LYS A 116 5.32 -1.17 -10.24
N MET A 117 4.18 -0.55 -9.99
CA MET A 117 2.99 -1.27 -9.53
C MET A 117 2.54 -2.34 -10.52
N GLU A 118 2.71 -2.12 -11.81
CA GLU A 118 2.41 -3.13 -12.84
C GLU A 118 3.33 -4.36 -12.72
N SER A 119 4.62 -4.16 -12.42
CA SER A 119 5.56 -5.28 -12.21
C SER A 119 5.26 -6.08 -10.95
N ILE A 120 4.79 -5.44 -9.89
CA ILE A 120 4.40 -6.11 -8.65
C ILE A 120 3.15 -6.98 -8.85
N LYS A 121 2.19 -6.50 -9.62
CA LYS A 121 1.00 -7.29 -9.99
C LYS A 121 1.38 -8.62 -10.68
N SER A 122 2.33 -8.59 -11.59
CA SER A 122 2.77 -9.79 -12.30
C SER A 122 3.45 -10.80 -11.37
N VAL A 123 4.31 -10.33 -10.46
CA VAL A 123 5.02 -11.20 -9.49
C VAL A 123 4.05 -11.85 -8.52
N VAL A 124 3.11 -11.09 -7.93
CA VAL A 124 2.11 -11.64 -7.00
C VAL A 124 1.25 -12.69 -7.69
N LYS A 125 0.82 -12.43 -8.94
CA LYS A 125 0.05 -13.39 -9.72
C LYS A 125 0.82 -14.69 -9.98
N THR A 126 2.12 -14.61 -10.26
CA THR A 126 2.97 -15.78 -10.45
C THR A 126 3.12 -16.58 -9.15
N ILE A 127 3.29 -15.91 -8.00
CA ILE A 127 3.37 -16.57 -6.69
C ILE A 127 2.04 -17.26 -6.36
N GLU A 128 0.91 -16.61 -6.55
CA GLU A 128 -0.42 -17.20 -6.32
C GLU A 128 -0.63 -18.46 -7.17
N VAL A 129 -0.21 -18.46 -8.43
CA VAL A 129 -0.27 -19.64 -9.32
C VAL A 129 0.62 -20.74 -8.77
N CYS A 130 1.87 -20.46 -8.38
CA CYS A 130 2.77 -21.46 -7.81
C CYS A 130 2.24 -22.07 -6.50
N TYR A 131 1.59 -21.30 -5.63
CA TYR A 131 0.98 -21.84 -4.41
C TYR A 131 -0.21 -22.75 -4.71
N ASN A 132 -1.07 -22.38 -5.66
CA ASN A 132 -2.18 -23.22 -6.07
C ASN A 132 -1.72 -24.54 -6.68
N ASP A 133 -0.66 -24.54 -7.50
CA ASP A 133 -0.04 -25.73 -8.06
C ASP A 133 0.52 -26.66 -6.96
N ILE A 134 1.14 -26.10 -5.91
CA ILE A 134 1.65 -26.85 -4.76
C ILE A 134 0.50 -27.52 -3.98
N ASP A 135 -0.61 -26.83 -3.80
CA ASP A 135 -1.78 -27.38 -3.10
C ASP A 135 -2.50 -28.45 -3.93
N GLU A 136 -2.50 -28.35 -5.25
CA GLU A 136 -2.97 -29.43 -6.14
C GLU A 136 -2.04 -30.65 -6.12
N ILE A 137 -0.73 -30.45 -6.12
CA ILE A 137 0.26 -31.52 -6.01
C ILE A 137 0.12 -32.26 -4.67
N LYS A 138 -0.11 -31.56 -3.55
CA LYS A 138 -0.38 -32.18 -2.25
C LYS A 138 -1.65 -33.02 -2.21
N LYS A 139 -2.65 -32.70 -3.02
CA LYS A 139 -3.89 -33.51 -3.17
C LYS A 139 -3.68 -34.79 -3.99
N ILE A 140 -2.70 -34.78 -4.87
CA ILE A 140 -2.38 -35.93 -5.76
C ILE A 140 -1.45 -36.95 -5.10
N ILE A 141 -0.63 -36.51 -4.11
CA ILE A 141 0.25 -37.43 -3.37
C ILE A 141 -0.58 -38.12 -2.29
N PRO A 142 -0.87 -39.40 -2.40
CA PRO A 142 -1.53 -40.13 -1.33
C PRO A 142 -0.63 -40.14 -0.11
N ASN A 143 -1.23 -40.02 1.09
CA ASN A 143 -0.68 -39.91 2.43
C ASN A 143 0.38 -40.98 2.77
N ASN A 144 1.44 -41.09 2.02
CA ASN A 144 2.63 -41.82 2.43
C ASN A 144 3.50 -40.88 3.23
N LYS A 145 3.54 -41.12 4.55
CA LYS A 145 4.43 -40.49 5.52
C LYS A 145 5.88 -40.59 5.06
N THR A 146 6.31 -39.74 4.15
CA THR A 146 7.72 -39.53 3.85
C THR A 146 8.15 -38.28 4.61
N ASN A 147 8.91 -38.54 5.67
CA ASN A 147 9.53 -37.58 6.56
C ASN A 147 10.34 -36.54 5.76
N ILE A 148 9.79 -35.37 5.57
CA ILE A 148 10.51 -34.20 4.99
C ILE A 148 11.65 -33.75 5.93
N SER A 149 11.65 -34.12 7.21
CA SER A 149 12.75 -33.88 8.14
C SER A 149 14.08 -34.52 7.73
N PHE A 150 14.06 -35.59 6.89
CA PHE A 150 15.30 -36.27 6.47
C PHE A 150 16.11 -35.49 5.41
N MET A 151 15.53 -34.53 4.74
CA MET A 151 16.24 -33.72 3.73
C MET A 151 17.00 -32.52 4.31
N PHE A 152 16.60 -32.02 5.46
CA PHE A 152 17.27 -30.86 6.07
C PHE A 152 18.50 -31.20 6.88
N GLU A 153 18.65 -32.48 7.34
CA GLU A 153 19.85 -32.94 8.05
C GLU A 153 21.04 -33.28 7.13
N LYS A 154 20.81 -33.41 5.82
CA LYS A 154 21.83 -33.89 4.88
C LYS A 154 22.58 -32.78 4.13
N TYR A 155 22.15 -31.50 4.25
CA TYR A 155 22.73 -30.35 3.53
C TYR A 155 23.01 -29.14 4.42
N GLY A 156 23.09 -29.33 5.72
CA GLY A 156 23.44 -28.31 6.71
C GLY A 156 24.80 -28.56 7.34
N GLU A 157 25.87 -28.52 6.53
CA GLU A 157 27.26 -28.26 6.95
C GLU A 157 27.87 -27.21 6.05
#